data_3890be62f8afed18f6c086e6a772a8a1
#
_entry.id   3890be62f8afed18f6c086e6a772a8a1
#
_cell.length_a   1.000
_cell.length_b   1.000
_cell.length_c   1.000
_cell.angle_alpha   90.00
_cell.angle_beta   90.00
_cell.angle_gamma   90.00
#
_symmetry.space_group_name_H-M   'P 1'
#
loop_
_entity.id
_entity.type
_entity.pdbx_description
1 polymer ?
#
loop_
_entity_poly.entity_id
_entity_poly.type
_entity_poly.pdbx_seq_one_letter_code
_entity_poly.pdbx_strand_id
1 'polypeptide(L)'
;MKDAGYEYIVIDDCWQVSRDENGEIIADPERFPHGMKYVADYVHSKGLKFGIYSCAGKLTCQKRPGGLGHEYQDARTYARYGVDYLKYDWCNSSTQDAKSSYANMRDALFTAGRPIVFSICEWGSNKPWEWAGEVGHLWRTTGDIGDNWNSMINIFNQQKDLSRYAGPGHWNDPDMLEVGNGGMTTEEYKTHFSLWCMLAAPLMAGNDLQNMSAETKTILLNKEVIALDQDTLGRQATCYRDNGDYQIWVKPLANNEKAVCLLNKSDEKKSVLVDFALLAQIRSFFRGAGGGGRPGSMTPLTIDNYRIRDLWEHKNITLKETSVYIELAPHSVKLYRFIRK
;
A
#
# COMPACT_ATOMS: atom_id res chain seq x y z
N MET A 1 5.53 16.32 0.73
CA MET A 1 5.37 14.97 0.24
C MET A 1 6.69 14.40 -0.30
N LYS A 2 7.30 14.94 -1.38
CA LYS A 2 8.52 14.42 -2.00
C LYS A 2 9.65 14.14 -0.99
N ASP A 3 9.96 15.08 -0.08
CA ASP A 3 11.01 14.92 0.94
C ASP A 3 10.71 13.86 2.00
N ALA A 4 9.50 13.32 2.00
CA ALA A 4 9.07 12.19 2.82
C ALA A 4 9.08 10.85 2.07
N GLY A 5 9.43 10.87 0.76
CA GLY A 5 9.57 9.66 -0.05
C GLY A 5 8.44 9.39 -1.04
N TYR A 6 7.43 10.26 -1.14
CA TYR A 6 6.40 10.11 -2.17
C TYR A 6 6.95 10.49 -3.55
N GLU A 7 6.87 9.57 -4.49
CA GLU A 7 7.54 9.70 -5.80
C GLU A 7 6.57 9.82 -6.97
N TYR A 8 5.31 9.39 -6.84
CA TYR A 8 4.38 9.31 -7.95
C TYR A 8 3.28 10.36 -7.85
N ILE A 9 2.91 10.91 -9.02
CA ILE A 9 1.64 11.63 -9.25
C ILE A 9 0.86 10.79 -10.23
N VAL A 10 -0.32 10.28 -9.80
CA VAL A 10 -1.16 9.41 -10.62
C VAL A 10 -2.48 10.11 -10.91
N ILE A 11 -2.87 10.16 -12.17
CA ILE A 11 -4.18 10.63 -12.61
C ILE A 11 -5.08 9.41 -12.76
N ASP A 12 -6.20 9.42 -12.06
CA ASP A 12 -7.20 8.35 -12.09
C ASP A 12 -8.17 8.51 -13.29
N ASP A 13 -9.34 7.87 -13.28
CA ASP A 13 -10.31 7.84 -14.37
C ASP A 13 -10.72 9.24 -14.88
N CYS A 14 -11.30 9.29 -16.05
CA CYS A 14 -11.77 10.52 -16.71
C CYS A 14 -10.69 11.45 -17.29
N TRP A 15 -9.45 10.98 -17.50
CA TRP A 15 -8.48 11.76 -18.26
C TRP A 15 -8.70 11.61 -19.78
N GLN A 16 -9.25 10.49 -20.24
CA GLN A 16 -9.58 10.18 -21.64
C GLN A 16 -11.06 10.41 -21.94
N VAL A 17 -11.37 10.76 -23.18
CA VAL A 17 -12.76 11.03 -23.62
C VAL A 17 -13.22 10.15 -24.77
N SER A 18 -12.34 9.80 -25.70
CA SER A 18 -12.68 9.04 -26.92
C SER A 18 -11.46 8.33 -27.49
N ARG A 19 -11.63 7.69 -28.63
CA ARG A 19 -10.56 7.26 -29.52
C ARG A 19 -10.72 7.95 -30.87
N ASP A 20 -9.60 8.19 -31.58
CA ASP A 20 -9.62 8.73 -32.93
C ASP A 20 -9.91 7.63 -33.96
N GLU A 21 -9.88 7.98 -35.22
CA GLU A 21 -10.12 7.07 -36.37
C GLU A 21 -9.10 5.93 -36.47
N ASN A 22 -7.91 6.10 -35.87
CA ASN A 22 -6.86 5.09 -35.81
C ASN A 22 -6.93 4.26 -34.52
N GLY A 23 -7.90 4.52 -33.64
CA GLY A 23 -8.07 3.87 -32.36
C GLY A 23 -7.17 4.43 -31.24
N GLU A 24 -6.39 5.49 -31.51
CA GLU A 24 -5.54 6.15 -30.48
C GLU A 24 -6.42 6.84 -29.44
N ILE A 25 -6.03 6.69 -28.16
CA ILE A 25 -6.78 7.27 -27.05
C ILE A 25 -6.57 8.80 -26.99
N ILE A 26 -7.66 9.53 -26.83
CA ILE A 26 -7.68 10.99 -26.79
C ILE A 26 -7.90 11.47 -25.35
N ALA A 27 -6.97 12.27 -24.86
CA ALA A 27 -7.10 12.97 -23.59
C ALA A 27 -8.21 14.03 -23.67
N ASP A 28 -8.86 14.32 -22.55
CA ASP A 28 -9.85 15.38 -22.43
C ASP A 28 -9.20 16.75 -22.77
N PRO A 29 -9.60 17.41 -23.86
CA PRO A 29 -8.95 18.65 -24.31
C PRO A 29 -9.24 19.85 -23.40
N GLU A 30 -10.33 19.81 -22.63
CA GLU A 30 -10.63 20.88 -21.66
C GLU A 30 -9.78 20.76 -20.40
N ARG A 31 -9.62 19.53 -19.90
CA ARG A 31 -8.86 19.25 -18.68
C ARG A 31 -7.35 19.18 -18.94
N PHE A 32 -6.95 18.71 -20.11
CA PHE A 32 -5.56 18.48 -20.51
C PHE A 32 -5.27 19.10 -21.89
N PRO A 33 -5.36 20.43 -22.04
CA PRO A 33 -5.29 21.12 -23.35
C PRO A 33 -3.94 20.93 -24.08
N HIS A 34 -2.88 20.57 -23.34
CA HIS A 34 -1.56 20.29 -23.91
C HIS A 34 -1.26 18.78 -24.01
N GLY A 35 -2.26 17.92 -23.70
CA GLY A 35 -2.15 16.46 -23.72
C GLY A 35 -1.33 15.86 -22.56
N MET A 36 -1.36 14.53 -22.47
CA MET A 36 -0.79 13.80 -21.33
C MET A 36 0.75 13.82 -21.31
N LYS A 37 1.38 13.89 -22.47
CA LYS A 37 2.85 14.01 -22.53
C LYS A 37 3.35 15.29 -21.85
N TYR A 38 2.67 16.41 -22.06
CA TYR A 38 3.01 17.65 -21.37
C TYR A 38 2.91 17.53 -19.85
N VAL A 39 1.85 16.86 -19.37
CA VAL A 39 1.67 16.61 -17.92
C VAL A 39 2.80 15.73 -17.38
N ALA A 40 3.12 14.65 -18.08
CA ALA A 40 4.22 13.75 -17.71
C ALA A 40 5.57 14.50 -17.65
N ASP A 41 5.89 15.28 -18.68
CA ASP A 41 7.14 16.07 -18.73
C ASP A 41 7.21 17.09 -17.59
N TYR A 42 6.06 17.72 -17.24
CA TYR A 42 5.99 18.63 -16.10
C TYR A 42 6.25 17.90 -14.76
N VAL A 43 5.60 16.73 -14.54
CA VAL A 43 5.80 15.91 -13.34
C VAL A 43 7.27 15.48 -13.25
N HIS A 44 7.86 15.01 -14.33
CA HIS A 44 9.28 14.64 -14.41
C HIS A 44 10.20 15.82 -14.11
N SER A 45 9.87 17.04 -14.58
CA SER A 45 10.63 18.24 -14.28
C SER A 45 10.71 18.57 -12.79
N LYS A 46 9.74 18.06 -11.98
CA LYS A 46 9.75 18.16 -10.51
C LYS A 46 10.51 17.00 -9.85
N GLY A 47 11.09 16.10 -10.64
CA GLY A 47 11.77 14.88 -10.18
C GLY A 47 10.81 13.89 -9.54
N LEU A 48 9.60 13.81 -10.05
CA LEU A 48 8.56 12.84 -9.68
C LEU A 48 8.25 11.94 -10.88
N LYS A 49 7.56 10.85 -10.65
CA LYS A 49 7.12 9.89 -11.64
C LYS A 49 5.65 10.09 -11.97
N PHE A 50 5.27 9.84 -13.21
CA PHE A 50 3.91 10.07 -13.70
C PHE A 50 3.16 8.77 -13.90
N GLY A 51 1.94 8.69 -13.36
CA GLY A 51 1.04 7.55 -13.52
C GLY A 51 -0.30 7.94 -14.11
N ILE A 52 -0.93 6.99 -14.76
CA ILE A 52 -2.28 7.11 -15.32
C ILE A 52 -3.12 5.89 -15.01
N TYR A 53 -4.40 6.01 -15.34
CA TYR A 53 -5.43 4.99 -15.19
C TYR A 53 -5.91 4.48 -16.55
N SER A 54 -6.27 3.20 -16.63
CA SER A 54 -7.07 2.61 -17.69
C SER A 54 -7.88 1.41 -17.15
N CYS A 55 -8.48 0.64 -18.02
CA CYS A 55 -9.34 -0.48 -17.63
C CYS A 55 -9.23 -1.64 -18.62
N ALA A 56 -9.28 -2.88 -18.14
CA ALA A 56 -9.26 -4.09 -18.96
C ALA A 56 -10.54 -4.31 -19.78
N GLY A 57 -11.64 -3.68 -19.38
CA GLY A 57 -12.91 -3.76 -20.09
C GLY A 57 -13.00 -2.82 -21.30
N LYS A 58 -14.15 -2.86 -21.97
CA LYS A 58 -14.46 -1.95 -23.08
C LYS A 58 -14.55 -0.49 -22.65
N LEU A 59 -15.03 -0.27 -21.42
CA LEU A 59 -15.23 1.05 -20.84
C LEU A 59 -14.63 1.05 -19.42
N THR A 60 -14.16 2.22 -18.99
CA THR A 60 -13.76 2.47 -17.60
C THR A 60 -14.97 2.47 -16.66
N CYS A 61 -14.73 2.60 -15.36
CA CYS A 61 -15.81 2.71 -14.37
C CYS A 61 -16.69 3.93 -14.63
N GLN A 62 -16.13 5.03 -15.12
CA GLN A 62 -16.83 6.25 -15.50
C GLN A 62 -17.24 6.28 -16.99
N LYS A 63 -17.33 5.11 -17.64
CA LYS A 63 -17.78 4.95 -19.04
C LYS A 63 -16.90 5.69 -20.07
N ARG A 64 -15.64 5.88 -19.78
CA ARG A 64 -14.63 6.35 -20.73
C ARG A 64 -14.07 5.18 -21.52
N PRO A 65 -13.35 5.38 -22.64
CA PRO A 65 -12.75 4.29 -23.40
C PRO A 65 -11.81 3.43 -22.55
N GLY A 66 -12.07 2.12 -22.48
CA GLY A 66 -11.18 1.15 -21.85
C GLY A 66 -10.16 0.56 -22.83
N GLY A 67 -9.34 -0.36 -22.36
CA GLY A 67 -8.20 -0.93 -23.11
C GLY A 67 -8.52 -2.17 -23.92
N LEU A 68 -9.70 -2.81 -23.77
CA LEU A 68 -10.01 -4.06 -24.42
C LEU A 68 -9.88 -4.00 -25.94
N GLY A 69 -8.98 -4.82 -26.49
CA GLY A 69 -8.66 -4.87 -27.92
C GLY A 69 -7.69 -3.78 -28.39
N HIS A 70 -7.21 -2.92 -27.50
CA HIS A 70 -6.25 -1.84 -27.77
C HIS A 70 -4.98 -1.90 -26.91
N GLU A 71 -4.77 -2.99 -26.16
CA GLU A 71 -3.75 -3.08 -25.12
C GLU A 71 -2.35 -2.70 -25.63
N TYR A 72 -1.96 -3.26 -26.79
CA TYR A 72 -0.65 -2.98 -27.41
C TYR A 72 -0.53 -1.56 -27.98
N GLN A 73 -1.63 -1.01 -28.50
CA GLN A 73 -1.66 0.37 -28.97
C GLN A 73 -1.56 1.34 -27.80
N ASP A 74 -2.37 1.12 -26.78
CA ASP A 74 -2.40 1.93 -25.56
C ASP A 74 -1.06 1.90 -24.83
N ALA A 75 -0.45 0.72 -24.70
CA ALA A 75 0.86 0.58 -24.05
C ALA A 75 1.96 1.39 -24.78
N ARG A 76 1.97 1.38 -26.10
CA ARG A 76 2.89 2.23 -26.91
C ARG A 76 2.60 3.72 -26.69
N THR A 77 1.32 4.09 -26.60
CA THR A 77 0.92 5.47 -26.33
C THR A 77 1.35 5.91 -24.93
N TYR A 78 1.17 5.07 -23.92
CA TYR A 78 1.64 5.35 -22.55
C TYR A 78 3.17 5.50 -22.50
N ALA A 79 3.90 4.64 -23.21
CA ALA A 79 5.35 4.78 -23.32
C ALA A 79 5.77 6.11 -23.99
N ARG A 80 5.09 6.52 -25.09
CA ARG A 80 5.32 7.82 -25.75
C ARG A 80 5.02 9.01 -24.84
N TYR A 81 3.99 8.91 -23.98
CA TYR A 81 3.68 9.95 -22.99
C TYR A 81 4.72 10.02 -21.86
N GLY A 82 5.51 8.98 -21.66
CA GLY A 82 6.45 8.93 -20.55
C GLY A 82 5.84 8.44 -19.24
N VAL A 83 4.79 7.63 -19.33
CA VAL A 83 4.13 7.03 -18.15
C VAL A 83 5.08 6.10 -17.41
N ASP A 84 5.08 6.16 -16.08
CA ASP A 84 5.89 5.34 -15.16
C ASP A 84 5.03 4.36 -14.35
N TYR A 85 3.72 4.55 -14.31
CA TYR A 85 2.79 3.75 -13.51
C TYR A 85 1.43 3.67 -14.22
N LEU A 86 0.85 2.48 -14.32
CA LEU A 86 -0.48 2.25 -14.86
C LEU A 86 -1.36 1.54 -13.83
N LYS A 87 -2.42 2.20 -13.35
CA LYS A 87 -3.55 1.54 -12.68
C LYS A 87 -4.47 0.98 -13.76
N TYR A 88 -4.72 -0.33 -13.74
CA TYR A 88 -5.52 -1.03 -14.74
C TYR A 88 -6.69 -1.70 -14.07
N ASP A 89 -7.88 -1.14 -14.25
CA ASP A 89 -9.11 -1.50 -13.56
C ASP A 89 -9.86 -2.65 -14.24
N TRP A 90 -10.96 -3.10 -13.65
CA TRP A 90 -11.73 -4.28 -14.07
C TRP A 90 -13.17 -3.97 -14.48
N CYS A 91 -13.60 -2.71 -14.55
CA CYS A 91 -14.94 -2.29 -14.92
C CYS A 91 -15.29 -2.73 -16.34
N ASN A 92 -16.56 -3.09 -16.57
CA ASN A 92 -17.09 -3.47 -17.88
C ASN A 92 -16.28 -4.58 -18.60
N SER A 93 -15.66 -5.48 -17.84
CA SER A 93 -14.87 -6.61 -18.32
C SER A 93 -15.73 -7.79 -18.83
N SER A 94 -17.04 -7.81 -18.53
CA SER A 94 -17.98 -8.82 -19.03
C SER A 94 -17.54 -10.25 -18.67
N THR A 95 -17.36 -11.10 -19.68
CA THR A 95 -16.98 -12.52 -19.54
C THR A 95 -15.49 -12.76 -19.70
N GLN A 96 -14.66 -11.73 -19.59
CA GLN A 96 -13.21 -11.88 -19.70
C GLN A 96 -12.65 -12.70 -18.54
N ASP A 97 -11.56 -13.44 -18.79
CA ASP A 97 -10.73 -14.04 -17.77
C ASP A 97 -9.74 -13.00 -17.24
N ALA A 98 -9.75 -12.77 -15.92
CA ALA A 98 -8.95 -11.72 -15.31
C ALA A 98 -7.44 -11.95 -15.53
N LYS A 99 -6.93 -13.13 -15.21
CA LYS A 99 -5.50 -13.44 -15.35
C LYS A 99 -5.02 -13.24 -16.79
N SER A 100 -5.77 -13.71 -17.77
CA SER A 100 -5.44 -13.58 -19.20
C SER A 100 -5.47 -12.13 -19.66
N SER A 101 -6.47 -11.34 -19.23
CA SER A 101 -6.61 -9.92 -19.61
C SER A 101 -5.46 -9.08 -19.05
N TYR A 102 -5.10 -9.27 -17.77
CA TYR A 102 -3.97 -8.59 -17.17
C TYR A 102 -2.62 -9.05 -17.75
N ALA A 103 -2.46 -10.34 -18.05
CA ALA A 103 -1.28 -10.85 -18.72
C ALA A 103 -1.09 -10.23 -20.10
N ASN A 104 -2.18 -10.05 -20.89
CA ASN A 104 -2.14 -9.39 -22.18
C ASN A 104 -1.64 -7.93 -22.07
N MET A 105 -2.12 -7.17 -21.09
CA MET A 105 -1.63 -5.81 -20.86
C MET A 105 -0.18 -5.81 -20.38
N ARG A 106 0.23 -6.73 -19.48
CA ARG A 106 1.64 -6.90 -19.08
C ARG A 106 2.55 -7.07 -20.32
N ASP A 107 2.17 -7.97 -21.23
CA ASP A 107 2.96 -8.26 -22.42
C ASP A 107 3.00 -7.05 -23.37
N ALA A 108 1.90 -6.32 -23.47
CA ALA A 108 1.82 -5.06 -24.21
C ALA A 108 2.77 -3.99 -23.61
N LEU A 109 2.75 -3.81 -22.30
CA LEU A 109 3.64 -2.88 -21.59
C LEU A 109 5.11 -3.26 -21.75
N PHE A 110 5.43 -4.56 -21.67
CA PHE A 110 6.78 -5.06 -21.88
C PHE A 110 7.29 -4.75 -23.30
N THR A 111 6.46 -4.96 -24.34
CA THR A 111 6.82 -4.71 -25.73
C THR A 111 6.90 -3.22 -26.08
N ALA A 112 6.27 -2.35 -25.27
CA ALA A 112 6.36 -0.89 -25.46
C ALA A 112 7.73 -0.31 -25.11
N GLY A 113 8.61 -1.09 -24.46
CA GLY A 113 10.02 -0.76 -24.26
C GLY A 113 10.30 0.30 -23.18
N ARG A 114 9.28 0.68 -22.38
CA ARG A 114 9.43 1.57 -21.24
C ARG A 114 9.06 0.82 -19.94
N PRO A 115 9.89 0.90 -18.87
CA PRO A 115 9.53 0.38 -17.57
C PRO A 115 8.30 1.12 -17.01
N ILE A 116 7.21 0.40 -16.79
CA ILE A 116 5.97 0.94 -16.21
C ILE A 116 5.57 0.04 -15.04
N VAL A 117 5.38 0.62 -13.86
CA VAL A 117 4.82 -0.10 -12.70
C VAL A 117 3.37 -0.45 -13.05
N PHE A 118 3.04 -1.72 -12.99
CA PHE A 118 1.72 -2.22 -13.36
C PHE A 118 0.92 -2.57 -12.11
N SER A 119 -0.15 -1.83 -11.87
CA SER A 119 -1.07 -1.97 -10.75
C SER A 119 -2.37 -2.63 -11.24
N ILE A 120 -2.63 -3.81 -10.72
CA ILE A 120 -3.81 -4.63 -11.02
C ILE A 120 -4.94 -4.23 -10.09
N CYS A 121 -6.10 -3.84 -10.64
CA CYS A 121 -7.23 -3.36 -9.87
C CYS A 121 -8.51 -4.13 -10.21
N GLU A 122 -8.59 -5.42 -9.77
CA GLU A 122 -9.78 -6.26 -9.94
C GLU A 122 -10.52 -6.54 -8.61
N TRP A 123 -10.24 -5.69 -7.62
CA TRP A 123 -10.93 -5.64 -6.31
C TRP A 123 -10.87 -6.91 -5.46
N GLY A 124 -9.90 -7.80 -5.72
CA GLY A 124 -9.78 -9.08 -5.02
C GLY A 124 -10.78 -10.16 -5.48
N SER A 125 -11.60 -9.86 -6.50
CA SER A 125 -12.70 -10.73 -6.94
C SER A 125 -12.24 -12.09 -7.47
N ASN A 126 -11.06 -12.13 -8.10
CA ASN A 126 -10.46 -13.35 -8.66
C ASN A 126 -9.18 -13.75 -7.90
N LYS A 127 -9.04 -13.32 -6.64
CA LYS A 127 -7.89 -13.62 -5.77
C LYS A 127 -6.55 -13.30 -6.44
N PRO A 128 -6.30 -12.05 -6.85
CA PRO A 128 -5.12 -11.67 -7.62
C PRO A 128 -3.82 -12.03 -6.90
N TRP A 129 -3.80 -12.06 -5.58
CA TRP A 129 -2.63 -12.50 -4.81
C TRP A 129 -2.13 -13.91 -5.17
N GLU A 130 -2.98 -14.80 -5.70
CA GLU A 130 -2.60 -16.17 -6.08
C GLU A 130 -1.87 -16.23 -7.44
N TRP A 131 -2.03 -15.22 -8.32
CA TRP A 131 -1.49 -15.26 -9.68
C TRP A 131 -0.80 -13.97 -10.15
N ALA A 132 -1.08 -12.84 -9.53
CA ALA A 132 -0.62 -11.54 -10.03
C ALA A 132 0.89 -11.30 -9.83
N GLY A 133 1.58 -12.06 -8.98
CA GLY A 133 3.03 -11.95 -8.79
C GLY A 133 3.87 -12.17 -10.06
N GLU A 134 3.32 -12.87 -11.06
CA GLU A 134 3.94 -13.05 -12.39
C GLU A 134 3.42 -12.04 -13.43
N VAL A 135 2.46 -11.20 -13.06
CA VAL A 135 1.73 -10.34 -14.00
C VAL A 135 1.98 -8.85 -13.73
N GLY A 136 1.92 -8.43 -12.48
CA GLY A 136 2.06 -7.03 -12.08
C GLY A 136 2.93 -6.85 -10.85
N HIS A 137 3.03 -5.62 -10.38
CA HIS A 137 3.89 -5.24 -9.26
C HIS A 137 3.10 -5.04 -7.96
N LEU A 138 1.82 -4.76 -8.07
CA LEU A 138 0.88 -4.63 -6.95
C LEU A 138 -0.51 -4.98 -7.44
N TRP A 139 -1.38 -5.37 -6.51
CA TRP A 139 -2.75 -5.78 -6.82
C TRP A 139 -3.72 -5.44 -5.71
N ARG A 140 -4.86 -4.88 -6.08
CA ARG A 140 -5.97 -4.62 -5.18
C ARG A 140 -6.49 -5.92 -4.59
N THR A 141 -6.59 -5.96 -3.28
CA THR A 141 -7.04 -7.15 -2.53
C THR A 141 -8.51 -7.08 -2.12
N THR A 142 -9.11 -5.91 -2.24
CA THR A 142 -10.46 -5.59 -1.78
C THR A 142 -11.17 -4.62 -2.72
N GLY A 143 -12.47 -4.44 -2.55
CA GLY A 143 -13.24 -3.32 -3.12
C GLY A 143 -12.71 -1.97 -2.63
N ASP A 144 -13.33 -0.89 -3.15
CA ASP A 144 -12.88 0.48 -2.88
C ASP A 144 -13.07 0.86 -1.42
N ILE A 145 -12.08 1.59 -0.88
CA ILE A 145 -12.15 2.16 0.45
C ILE A 145 -13.06 3.40 0.46
N GLY A 146 -13.77 3.59 1.55
CA GLY A 146 -14.49 4.84 1.82
C GLY A 146 -13.94 5.52 3.06
N ASP A 147 -14.03 6.85 3.10
CA ASP A 147 -13.54 7.66 4.21
C ASP A 147 -14.41 7.52 5.47
N ASN A 148 -14.35 6.37 6.09
CA ASN A 148 -14.95 6.07 7.39
C ASN A 148 -14.28 4.87 8.05
N TRP A 149 -14.35 4.83 9.39
CA TRP A 149 -13.75 3.78 10.21
C TRP A 149 -14.12 2.36 9.78
N ASN A 150 -15.41 2.11 9.56
CA ASN A 150 -15.89 0.77 9.25
C ASN A 150 -15.34 0.26 7.90
N SER A 151 -15.29 1.09 6.88
CA SER A 151 -14.69 0.73 5.60
C SER A 151 -13.20 0.40 5.77
N MET A 152 -12.45 1.30 6.39
CA MET A 152 -11.02 1.15 6.60
C MET A 152 -10.67 -0.11 7.38
N ILE A 153 -11.32 -0.34 8.53
CA ILE A 153 -11.01 -1.50 9.39
C ILE A 153 -11.44 -2.83 8.77
N ASN A 154 -12.54 -2.85 7.99
CA ASN A 154 -12.97 -4.04 7.27
C ASN A 154 -11.98 -4.42 6.16
N ILE A 155 -11.46 -3.45 5.43
CA ILE A 155 -10.42 -3.66 4.41
C ILE A 155 -9.14 -4.18 5.07
N PHE A 156 -8.71 -3.56 6.18
CA PHE A 156 -7.54 -4.00 6.92
C PHE A 156 -7.66 -5.45 7.41
N ASN A 157 -8.81 -5.82 7.97
CA ASN A 157 -9.06 -7.19 8.46
C ASN A 157 -8.93 -8.24 7.36
N GLN A 158 -9.25 -7.91 6.12
CA GLN A 158 -9.12 -8.82 4.97
C GLN A 158 -7.65 -9.08 4.59
N GLN A 159 -6.69 -8.25 5.06
CA GLN A 159 -5.26 -8.45 4.79
C GLN A 159 -4.60 -9.51 5.67
N LYS A 160 -5.30 -10.02 6.68
CA LYS A 160 -4.72 -10.85 7.76
C LYS A 160 -3.92 -12.06 7.27
N ASP A 161 -4.41 -12.75 6.24
CA ASP A 161 -3.80 -13.98 5.73
C ASP A 161 -3.03 -13.78 4.41
N LEU A 162 -2.87 -12.55 3.96
CA LEU A 162 -2.27 -12.24 2.66
C LEU A 162 -0.75 -11.99 2.70
N SER A 163 -0.15 -11.91 3.89
CA SER A 163 1.28 -11.59 4.05
C SER A 163 2.24 -12.51 3.28
N ARG A 164 1.84 -13.76 3.04
CA ARG A 164 2.67 -14.74 2.31
C ARG A 164 2.78 -14.48 0.82
N TYR A 165 1.89 -13.66 0.26
CA TYR A 165 1.84 -13.35 -1.17
C TYR A 165 2.59 -12.07 -1.52
N ALA A 166 2.84 -11.20 -0.52
CA ALA A 166 3.54 -9.94 -0.70
C ALA A 166 5.05 -10.05 -0.41
N GLY A 167 5.83 -9.26 -1.07
CA GLY A 167 7.28 -9.14 -0.90
C GLY A 167 7.88 -8.12 -1.86
N PRO A 168 9.22 -7.93 -1.88
CA PRO A 168 9.85 -6.96 -2.73
C PRO A 168 9.44 -7.10 -4.20
N GLY A 169 8.90 -6.02 -4.78
CA GLY A 169 8.39 -5.97 -6.15
C GLY A 169 6.98 -6.51 -6.34
N HIS A 170 6.35 -7.04 -5.30
CA HIS A 170 5.03 -7.69 -5.36
C HIS A 170 4.21 -7.33 -4.12
N TRP A 171 3.23 -6.42 -4.23
CA TRP A 171 2.58 -5.81 -3.09
C TRP A 171 1.08 -6.07 -3.06
N ASN A 172 0.56 -6.48 -1.91
CA ASN A 172 -0.87 -6.40 -1.63
C ASN A 172 -1.27 -4.92 -1.51
N ASP A 173 -2.33 -4.55 -2.20
CA ASP A 173 -2.84 -3.19 -2.20
C ASP A 173 -4.24 -3.17 -1.57
N PRO A 174 -4.39 -2.68 -0.34
CA PRO A 174 -5.68 -2.55 0.34
C PRO A 174 -6.45 -1.29 -0.06
N ASP A 175 -6.04 -0.61 -1.11
CA ASP A 175 -6.50 0.69 -1.61
C ASP A 175 -5.81 1.90 -0.99
N MET A 176 -6.22 3.07 -1.45
CA MET A 176 -5.63 4.37 -1.16
C MET A 176 -5.73 4.76 0.32
N LEU A 177 -4.99 5.81 0.66
CA LEU A 177 -5.10 6.47 1.97
C LEU A 177 -6.22 7.51 1.93
N GLU A 178 -7.15 7.42 2.87
CA GLU A 178 -8.23 8.39 3.08
C GLU A 178 -7.84 9.53 4.05
N VAL A 179 -6.59 9.57 4.47
CA VAL A 179 -6.07 10.48 5.49
C VAL A 179 -6.28 11.94 5.10
N GLY A 180 -7.15 12.64 5.83
CA GLY A 180 -7.44 14.07 5.64
C GLY A 180 -8.66 14.37 4.78
N ASN A 181 -9.46 13.38 4.39
CA ASN A 181 -10.69 13.58 3.62
C ASN A 181 -11.89 14.06 4.48
N GLY A 182 -11.83 13.89 5.81
CA GLY A 182 -12.78 14.51 6.76
C GLY A 182 -13.85 13.57 7.32
N GLY A 183 -13.93 12.32 6.87
CA GLY A 183 -14.91 11.33 7.34
C GLY A 183 -14.48 10.52 8.57
N MET A 184 -13.21 10.62 8.96
CA MET A 184 -12.64 9.99 10.15
C MET A 184 -12.01 11.02 11.10
N THR A 185 -11.87 10.65 12.38
CA THR A 185 -11.13 11.46 13.36
C THR A 185 -9.61 11.43 13.09
N THR A 186 -8.88 12.37 13.68
CA THR A 186 -7.41 12.40 13.57
C THR A 186 -6.76 11.11 14.08
N GLU A 187 -7.29 10.50 15.16
CA GLU A 187 -6.78 9.24 15.69
C GLU A 187 -7.07 8.07 14.75
N GLU A 188 -8.23 8.03 14.12
CA GLU A 188 -8.56 7.01 13.10
C GLU A 188 -7.68 7.17 11.85
N TYR A 189 -7.42 8.39 11.39
CA TYR A 189 -6.46 8.63 10.30
C TYR A 189 -5.03 8.20 10.65
N LYS A 190 -4.61 8.45 11.89
CA LYS A 190 -3.31 8.00 12.40
C LYS A 190 -3.25 6.46 12.46
N THR A 191 -4.35 5.83 12.87
CA THR A 191 -4.51 4.38 12.85
C THR A 191 -4.45 3.85 11.42
N HIS A 192 -5.23 4.40 10.50
CA HIS A 192 -5.21 4.04 9.08
C HIS A 192 -3.79 4.07 8.49
N PHE A 193 -3.10 5.18 8.63
CA PHE A 193 -1.73 5.34 8.14
C PHE A 193 -0.75 4.33 8.74
N SER A 194 -0.84 4.11 10.07
CA SER A 194 -0.02 3.12 10.76
C SER A 194 -0.23 1.71 10.23
N LEU A 195 -1.48 1.32 10.01
CA LEU A 195 -1.85 0.00 9.53
C LEU A 195 -1.37 -0.22 8.09
N TRP A 196 -1.52 0.75 7.19
CA TRP A 196 -0.98 0.66 5.82
C TRP A 196 0.54 0.51 5.82
N CYS A 197 1.25 1.27 6.64
CA CYS A 197 2.71 1.11 6.80
C CYS A 197 3.09 -0.27 7.38
N MET A 198 2.31 -0.81 8.29
CA MET A 198 2.51 -2.18 8.78
C MET A 198 2.29 -3.23 7.68
N LEU A 199 1.36 -2.99 6.77
CA LEU A 199 1.08 -3.89 5.64
C LEU A 199 2.13 -3.83 4.52
N ALA A 200 3.05 -2.86 4.50
CA ALA A 200 3.88 -2.52 3.34
C ALA A 200 3.00 -2.24 2.10
N ALA A 201 1.90 -1.55 2.31
CA ALA A 201 0.92 -1.21 1.29
C ALA A 201 1.36 0.03 0.48
N PRO A 202 0.95 0.16 -0.78
CA PRO A 202 1.18 1.40 -1.51
C PRO A 202 0.58 2.60 -0.76
N LEU A 203 1.42 3.59 -0.41
CA LEU A 203 0.97 4.80 0.27
C LEU A 203 0.50 5.84 -0.75
N MET A 204 -0.67 5.62 -1.33
CA MET A 204 -1.28 6.52 -2.32
C MET A 204 -2.25 7.47 -1.63
N ALA A 205 -1.86 8.75 -1.46
CA ALA A 205 -2.70 9.76 -0.82
C ALA A 205 -3.83 10.21 -1.74
N GLY A 206 -5.08 10.14 -1.27
CA GLY A 206 -6.30 10.49 -2.02
C GLY A 206 -6.94 11.80 -1.59
N ASN A 207 -6.30 12.59 -0.72
CA ASN A 207 -6.82 13.83 -0.18
C ASN A 207 -6.40 15.07 -0.98
N ASP A 208 -7.00 16.22 -0.69
CA ASP A 208 -6.58 17.51 -1.22
C ASP A 208 -5.19 17.91 -0.68
N LEU A 209 -4.17 17.66 -1.51
CA LEU A 209 -2.77 17.93 -1.16
C LEU A 209 -2.46 19.42 -1.01
N GLN A 210 -3.25 20.32 -1.63
CA GLN A 210 -3.02 21.76 -1.57
C GLN A 210 -3.47 22.34 -0.23
N ASN A 211 -4.58 21.82 0.30
CA ASN A 211 -5.26 22.35 1.49
C ASN A 211 -5.16 21.43 2.71
N MET A 212 -4.10 20.63 2.81
CA MET A 212 -3.90 19.75 3.96
C MET A 212 -3.80 20.52 5.27
N SER A 213 -4.53 20.06 6.30
CA SER A 213 -4.39 20.54 7.68
C SER A 213 -2.99 20.22 8.25
N ALA A 214 -2.65 20.85 9.38
CA ALA A 214 -1.41 20.55 10.10
C ALA A 214 -1.36 19.10 10.59
N GLU A 215 -2.50 18.57 11.06
CA GLU A 215 -2.67 17.20 11.54
C GLU A 215 -2.47 16.20 10.39
N THR A 216 -3.12 16.43 9.25
CA THR A 216 -2.95 15.61 8.03
C THR A 216 -1.47 15.56 7.60
N LYS A 217 -0.80 16.71 7.58
CA LYS A 217 0.64 16.79 7.26
C LYS A 217 1.47 16.01 8.28
N THR A 218 1.17 16.12 9.56
CA THR A 218 1.89 15.40 10.62
C THR A 218 1.78 13.89 10.44
N ILE A 219 0.62 13.39 10.02
CA ILE A 219 0.40 11.96 9.76
C ILE A 219 1.15 11.53 8.50
N LEU A 220 0.84 12.13 7.36
CA LEU A 220 1.38 11.71 6.06
C LEU A 220 2.89 11.93 5.90
N LEU A 221 3.50 12.79 6.71
CA LEU A 221 4.94 13.08 6.64
C LEU A 221 5.74 12.48 7.79
N ASN A 222 5.15 11.62 8.63
CA ASN A 222 5.89 10.96 9.71
C ASN A 222 6.92 9.96 9.14
N LYS A 223 8.15 10.41 9.01
CA LYS A 223 9.24 9.63 8.43
C LYS A 223 9.55 8.34 9.19
N GLU A 224 9.33 8.30 10.51
CA GLU A 224 9.58 7.10 11.31
C GLU A 224 8.54 6.01 11.02
N VAL A 225 7.29 6.39 10.78
CA VAL A 225 6.22 5.45 10.39
C VAL A 225 6.38 5.03 8.92
N ILE A 226 6.69 5.98 8.01
CA ILE A 226 6.99 5.68 6.60
C ILE A 226 8.16 4.69 6.49
N ALA A 227 9.18 4.82 7.36
CA ALA A 227 10.33 3.91 7.35
C ALA A 227 9.98 2.45 7.66
N LEU A 228 8.82 2.17 8.25
CA LEU A 228 8.31 0.80 8.39
C LEU A 228 7.78 0.26 7.07
N ASP A 229 7.11 1.10 6.31
CA ASP A 229 6.57 0.77 5.00
C ASP A 229 7.71 0.50 4.01
N GLN A 230 8.68 1.40 3.97
CA GLN A 230 9.82 1.40 3.06
C GLN A 230 11.00 0.54 3.52
N ASP A 231 10.79 -0.33 4.53
CA ASP A 231 11.84 -1.23 4.99
C ASP A 231 12.27 -2.20 3.89
N THR A 232 13.59 -2.33 3.68
CA THR A 232 14.17 -3.10 2.58
C THR A 232 13.87 -4.61 2.61
N LEU A 233 13.40 -5.14 3.74
CA LEU A 233 12.93 -6.52 3.82
C LEU A 233 11.60 -6.71 3.07
N GLY A 234 10.82 -5.63 2.89
CA GLY A 234 9.58 -5.61 2.12
C GLY A 234 8.53 -6.61 2.60
N ARG A 235 8.37 -6.77 3.91
CA ARG A 235 7.45 -7.76 4.48
C ARG A 235 6.22 -7.11 5.07
N GLN A 236 5.06 -7.67 4.76
CA GLN A 236 3.80 -7.34 5.41
C GLN A 236 3.78 -7.89 6.84
N ALA A 237 3.19 -7.13 7.78
CA ALA A 237 2.95 -7.58 9.15
C ALA A 237 2.02 -8.80 9.21
N THR A 238 2.14 -9.56 10.29
CA THR A 238 1.23 -10.67 10.62
C THR A 238 0.52 -10.37 11.94
N CYS A 239 -0.72 -10.81 12.06
CA CYS A 239 -1.48 -10.73 13.30
C CYS A 239 -0.95 -11.76 14.28
N TYR A 240 -0.29 -11.29 15.36
CA TYR A 240 0.25 -12.14 16.41
C TYR A 240 -0.83 -12.55 17.42
N ARG A 241 -1.74 -11.62 17.77
CA ARG A 241 -2.85 -11.87 18.68
C ARG A 241 -4.08 -11.12 18.21
N ASP A 242 -5.22 -11.79 18.21
CA ASP A 242 -6.54 -11.21 17.96
C ASP A 242 -7.51 -11.70 19.03
N ASN A 243 -8.11 -10.79 19.80
CA ASN A 243 -9.12 -11.14 20.78
C ASN A 243 -10.49 -10.52 20.46
N GLY A 244 -10.68 -10.08 19.23
CA GLY A 244 -11.91 -9.41 18.79
C GLY A 244 -11.84 -7.90 18.94
N ASP A 245 -11.69 -7.37 20.13
CA ASP A 245 -11.66 -5.93 20.43
C ASP A 245 -10.33 -5.28 20.11
N TYR A 246 -9.22 -5.98 20.37
CA TYR A 246 -7.88 -5.48 20.05
C TYR A 246 -7.03 -6.52 19.35
N GLN A 247 -6.04 -6.06 18.61
CA GLN A 247 -5.07 -6.89 17.91
C GLN A 247 -3.63 -6.44 18.22
N ILE A 248 -2.71 -7.41 18.17
CA ILE A 248 -1.27 -7.16 18.19
C ILE A 248 -0.69 -7.67 16.86
N TRP A 249 -0.09 -6.76 16.10
CA TRP A 249 0.54 -7.07 14.83
C TRP A 249 2.05 -6.93 14.94
N VAL A 250 2.78 -7.82 14.25
CA VAL A 250 4.24 -7.80 14.22
C VAL A 250 4.71 -7.81 12.78
N LYS A 251 5.56 -6.83 12.43
CA LYS A 251 6.22 -6.71 11.14
C LYS A 251 7.71 -6.98 11.32
N PRO A 252 8.27 -7.99 10.63
CA PRO A 252 9.71 -8.14 10.58
C PRO A 252 10.33 -7.02 9.73
N LEU A 253 11.45 -6.50 10.17
CA LEU A 253 12.22 -5.47 9.50
C LEU A 253 13.65 -5.96 9.24
N ALA A 254 14.37 -5.29 8.37
CA ALA A 254 15.79 -5.53 8.12
C ALA A 254 16.60 -5.50 9.44
N ASN A 255 17.82 -6.03 9.41
CA ASN A 255 18.75 -6.07 10.55
C ASN A 255 18.23 -6.80 11.80
N ASN A 256 17.28 -7.74 11.65
CA ASN A 256 16.57 -8.41 12.75
C ASN A 256 15.82 -7.44 13.69
N GLU A 257 15.43 -6.29 13.17
CA GLU A 257 14.50 -5.37 13.83
C GLU A 257 13.06 -5.82 13.62
N LYS A 258 12.12 -5.18 14.29
CA LYS A 258 10.69 -5.40 14.08
C LYS A 258 9.87 -4.19 14.46
N ALA A 259 8.68 -4.08 13.87
CA ALA A 259 7.65 -3.18 14.35
C ALA A 259 6.55 -3.98 15.04
N VAL A 260 5.95 -3.38 16.06
CA VAL A 260 4.82 -3.91 16.81
C VAL A 260 3.74 -2.84 16.84
N CYS A 261 2.55 -3.20 16.36
CA CYS A 261 1.36 -2.35 16.40
C CYS A 261 0.34 -2.97 17.34
N LEU A 262 -0.07 -2.20 18.32
CA LEU A 262 -1.19 -2.50 19.21
C LEU A 262 -2.39 -1.72 18.67
N LEU A 263 -3.42 -2.41 18.24
CA LEU A 263 -4.63 -1.83 17.65
C LEU A 263 -5.84 -2.08 18.55
N ASN A 264 -6.54 -1.04 18.95
CA ASN A 264 -7.87 -1.12 19.54
C ASN A 264 -8.93 -0.85 18.46
N LYS A 265 -9.76 -1.87 18.15
CA LYS A 265 -10.81 -1.77 17.14
C LYS A 265 -12.17 -1.40 17.73
N SER A 266 -12.30 -1.39 19.05
CA SER A 266 -13.57 -1.16 19.74
C SER A 266 -13.84 0.32 20.00
N ASP A 267 -15.11 0.63 20.27
CA ASP A 267 -15.58 1.96 20.66
C ASP A 267 -15.22 2.35 22.11
N GLU A 268 -14.56 1.45 22.84
CA GLU A 268 -14.20 1.64 24.23
C GLU A 268 -12.67 1.68 24.43
N LYS A 269 -12.25 2.37 25.46
CA LYS A 269 -10.86 2.33 25.93
C LYS A 269 -10.51 0.90 26.39
N LYS A 270 -9.36 0.38 25.97
CA LYS A 270 -8.85 -0.94 26.36
C LYS A 270 -7.50 -0.83 27.05
N SER A 271 -7.34 -1.67 28.10
CA SER A 271 -6.09 -1.87 28.79
C SER A 271 -5.50 -3.22 28.36
N VAL A 272 -4.44 -3.21 27.59
CA VAL A 272 -3.86 -4.39 26.95
C VAL A 272 -2.56 -4.79 27.64
N LEU A 273 -2.51 -6.02 28.17
CA LEU A 273 -1.25 -6.57 28.68
C LEU A 273 -0.31 -6.94 27.53
N VAL A 274 0.84 -6.29 27.48
CA VAL A 274 1.88 -6.46 26.47
C VAL A 274 3.13 -7.02 27.11
N ASP A 275 3.55 -8.20 26.67
CA ASP A 275 4.84 -8.79 27.05
C ASP A 275 5.89 -8.46 25.99
N PHE A 276 6.67 -7.42 26.25
CA PHE A 276 7.73 -6.97 25.35
C PHE A 276 8.89 -7.98 25.25
N ALA A 277 9.14 -8.79 26.29
CA ALA A 277 10.15 -9.82 26.23
C ALA A 277 9.74 -10.95 25.28
N LEU A 278 8.47 -11.35 25.31
CA LEU A 278 7.93 -12.35 24.38
C LEU A 278 7.93 -11.81 22.94
N LEU A 279 7.51 -10.56 22.75
CA LEU A 279 7.54 -9.93 21.43
C LEU A 279 8.97 -9.82 20.86
N ALA A 280 9.98 -9.55 21.72
CA ALA A 280 11.38 -9.53 21.30
C ALA A 280 11.86 -10.88 20.74
N GLN A 281 11.33 -12.00 21.26
CA GLN A 281 11.69 -13.35 20.86
C GLN A 281 11.01 -13.82 19.57
N ILE A 282 9.93 -13.14 19.10
CA ILE A 282 9.26 -13.50 17.86
C ILE A 282 10.28 -13.44 16.73
N ARG A 283 10.62 -14.58 16.16
CA ARG A 283 11.46 -14.70 14.97
C ARG A 283 10.57 -14.60 13.74
N SER A 284 11.04 -13.91 12.74
CA SER A 284 10.48 -14.02 11.40
C SER A 284 10.82 -15.41 10.84
N PHE A 285 9.97 -16.40 11.11
CA PHE A 285 10.07 -17.71 10.48
C PHE A 285 9.60 -17.61 9.02
N PHE A 286 10.42 -17.05 8.17
CA PHE A 286 10.24 -17.20 6.74
C PHE A 286 11.34 -18.12 6.20
N ARG A 287 11.00 -19.40 6.01
CA ARG A 287 11.72 -20.24 5.07
C ARG A 287 11.50 -19.64 3.68
N GLY A 288 12.52 -18.98 3.14
CA GLY A 288 12.59 -18.75 1.71
C GLY A 288 12.52 -20.12 1.03
N ALA A 289 11.66 -20.28 0.05
CA ALA A 289 11.70 -21.43 -0.84
C ALA A 289 13.09 -21.44 -1.53
N GLY A 290 13.97 -22.33 -1.12
CA GLY A 290 15.27 -22.51 -1.75
C GLY A 290 16.48 -22.19 -0.88
N GLY A 291 16.67 -22.91 0.21
CA GLY A 291 17.93 -22.87 0.96
C GLY A 291 17.96 -23.88 2.08
N GLY A 292 18.50 -25.08 1.81
CA GLY A 292 18.74 -26.13 2.79
C GLY A 292 19.92 -25.83 3.74
N GLY A 293 19.91 -24.66 4.40
CA GLY A 293 20.85 -24.32 5.45
C GLY A 293 20.36 -24.89 6.78
N ARG A 294 21.17 -25.75 7.44
CA ARG A 294 20.92 -26.13 8.83
C ARG A 294 20.78 -24.92 9.70
N PRO A 295 19.79 -24.84 10.64
CA PRO A 295 19.71 -23.75 11.58
C PRO A 295 20.97 -23.82 12.46
N GLY A 296 21.93 -22.91 12.22
CA GLY A 296 22.96 -22.65 13.19
C GLY A 296 22.32 -22.27 14.51
N SER A 297 22.88 -22.67 15.65
CA SER A 297 22.41 -22.33 16.99
C SER A 297 22.55 -20.80 17.21
N MET A 298 21.58 -20.03 16.70
CA MET A 298 21.52 -18.60 16.98
C MET A 298 20.97 -18.41 18.39
N THR A 299 21.72 -17.74 19.24
CA THR A 299 21.26 -17.32 20.56
C THR A 299 19.91 -16.60 20.44
N PRO A 300 18.89 -16.95 21.24
CA PRO A 300 17.62 -16.25 21.24
C PRO A 300 17.81 -14.76 21.52
N LEU A 301 17.21 -13.90 20.72
CA LEU A 301 17.20 -12.47 20.98
C LEU A 301 16.30 -12.20 22.20
N THR A 302 16.78 -11.40 23.13
CA THR A 302 16.05 -10.95 24.31
C THR A 302 15.69 -9.46 24.18
N ILE A 303 14.88 -8.96 25.09
CA ILE A 303 14.51 -7.54 25.14
C ILE A 303 15.74 -6.63 25.27
N ASP A 304 16.80 -7.08 25.96
CA ASP A 304 18.04 -6.34 26.17
C ASP A 304 18.81 -6.07 24.87
N ASN A 305 18.55 -6.84 23.82
CA ASN A 305 19.13 -6.64 22.48
C ASN A 305 18.48 -5.49 21.73
N TYR A 306 17.42 -4.90 22.27
CA TYR A 306 16.65 -3.87 21.59
C TYR A 306 16.53 -2.58 22.39
N ARG A 307 16.48 -1.48 21.65
CA ARG A 307 15.93 -0.20 22.09
C ARG A 307 14.52 -0.10 21.50
N ILE A 308 13.52 0.20 22.32
CA ILE A 308 12.14 0.34 21.88
C ILE A 308 11.85 1.82 21.67
N ARG A 309 11.31 2.16 20.50
CA ARG A 309 10.94 3.51 20.13
C ARG A 309 9.45 3.59 19.81
N ASP A 310 8.74 4.52 20.45
CA ASP A 310 7.39 4.91 20.09
C ASP A 310 7.48 5.87 18.90
N LEU A 311 6.88 5.48 17.77
CA LEU A 311 7.04 6.19 16.49
C LEU A 311 6.11 7.39 16.33
N TRP A 312 5.06 7.47 17.15
CA TRP A 312 4.19 8.63 17.19
C TRP A 312 4.60 9.68 18.22
N GLU A 313 5.14 9.22 19.34
CA GLU A 313 5.67 10.10 20.39
C GLU A 313 7.13 10.52 20.14
N HIS A 314 7.77 9.97 19.10
CA HIS A 314 9.16 10.20 18.73
C HIS A 314 10.14 10.04 19.91
N LYS A 315 9.88 9.08 20.83
CA LYS A 315 10.69 8.85 22.01
C LYS A 315 11.03 7.39 22.26
N ASN A 316 12.17 7.16 22.88
CA ASN A 316 12.52 5.83 23.36
C ASN A 316 11.74 5.52 24.64
N ILE A 317 11.29 4.25 24.76
CA ILE A 317 10.61 3.77 25.95
C ILE A 317 11.64 3.08 26.86
N THR A 318 11.62 3.43 28.13
CA THR A 318 12.32 2.69 29.18
C THR A 318 11.32 1.79 29.91
N LEU A 319 11.46 0.49 29.75
CA LEU A 319 10.62 -0.48 30.43
C LEU A 319 11.15 -0.70 31.85
N LYS A 320 10.29 -0.56 32.86
CA LYS A 320 10.58 -0.96 34.25
C LYS A 320 10.35 -2.45 34.46
N GLU A 321 9.36 -2.99 33.73
CA GLU A 321 8.97 -4.40 33.69
C GLU A 321 8.80 -4.81 32.24
N THR A 322 9.03 -6.08 31.94
CA THR A 322 8.90 -6.61 30.56
C THR A 322 7.45 -6.79 30.14
N SER A 323 6.54 -6.96 31.10
CA SER A 323 5.09 -7.08 30.86
C SER A 323 4.39 -5.88 31.50
N VAL A 324 3.73 -5.08 30.69
CA VAL A 324 3.07 -3.84 31.12
C VAL A 324 1.68 -3.72 30.51
N TYR A 325 0.77 -3.07 31.22
CA TYR A 325 -0.51 -2.68 30.67
C TYR A 325 -0.38 -1.39 29.86
N ILE A 326 -0.83 -1.42 28.62
CA ILE A 326 -0.85 -0.27 27.70
C ILE A 326 -2.31 0.13 27.49
N GLU A 327 -2.60 1.40 27.74
CA GLU A 327 -3.91 1.98 27.51
C GLU A 327 -4.04 2.41 26.04
N LEU A 328 -5.12 1.96 25.39
CA LEU A 328 -5.47 2.29 24.02
C LEU A 328 -6.84 2.98 24.00
N ALA A 329 -6.89 4.19 23.46
CA ALA A 329 -8.16 4.87 23.20
C ALA A 329 -9.01 4.08 22.17
N PRO A 330 -10.30 4.37 22.04
CA PRO A 330 -11.10 3.82 20.95
C PRO A 330 -10.44 4.08 19.58
N HIS A 331 -10.53 3.11 18.68
CA HIS A 331 -10.05 3.22 17.28
C HIS A 331 -8.60 3.68 17.12
N SER A 332 -7.74 3.40 18.09
CA SER A 332 -6.37 3.92 18.13
C SER A 332 -5.31 2.84 18.04
N VAL A 333 -4.08 3.27 17.74
CA VAL A 333 -2.89 2.43 17.75
C VAL A 333 -1.82 2.96 18.69
N LYS A 334 -0.96 2.04 19.17
CA LYS A 334 0.40 2.33 19.60
C LYS A 334 1.36 1.59 18.70
N LEU A 335 2.36 2.29 18.17
CA LEU A 335 3.29 1.78 17.17
C LEU A 335 4.73 1.87 17.66
N TYR A 336 5.36 0.71 17.82
CA TYR A 336 6.69 0.59 18.37
C TYR A 336 7.65 -0.03 17.38
N ARG A 337 8.88 0.50 17.29
CA ARG A 337 10.00 -0.15 16.61
C ARG A 337 10.99 -0.68 17.62
N PHE A 338 11.33 -1.95 17.49
CA PHE A 338 12.38 -2.63 18.24
C PHE A 338 13.67 -2.51 17.41
N ILE A 339 14.47 -1.53 17.75
CA ILE A 339 15.73 -1.19 17.07
C ILE A 339 16.84 -2.00 17.73
N ARG A 340 17.59 -2.76 16.94
CA ARG A 340 18.70 -3.56 17.44
C ARG A 340 19.84 -2.68 17.97
N LYS A 341 20.38 -3.06 19.15
CA LYS A 341 21.55 -2.42 19.76
C LYS A 341 22.84 -2.90 19.10
#